data_d20b87edb9bc9eacc955670020714af4
#
_entry.id   d20b87edb9bc9eacc955670020714af4
#
_cell.length_a   1.000
_cell.length_b   1.000
_cell.length_c   1.000
_cell.angle_alpha   90.00
_cell.angle_beta   90.00
_cell.angle_gamma   90.00
#
_symmetry.space_group_name_H-M   'P 1'
#
loop_
_entity.id
_entity.type
_entity.pdbx_description
1 polymer ?
#
loop_
_entity_poly.entity_id
_entity_poly.type
_entity_poly.pdbx_seq_one_letter_code
_entity_poly.pdbx_strand_id
1 'polypeptide(L)'
;MKSTRKAWATAVALGVLAASGATVAAATPSAHPAAKSASEDEQLQKLYKDALAEGGRLVVYAGGDKPGQADYLKNAFLKQFPKMKVDTVVDFSKNHDARLDNQIAEHKVVADVVHLQTLDDFPRWKKEGALMRYKPVGWNKVYDQIKDKDGYYTGLFFIAFANVTATTLGDNAPVEAADFLKPEFKNKLVFTYPNDDDAVLYYFKQLTDKYGFDYLNKLLAQNPKFVRGTADASATVGTGGYVANFGSSGSSSGLSKTSTPQKSPWVAWPQTGAILKDAPHKSAAKLYLSWLLSKQGQEGRWSARTDVATPAGRKNIFDYDNMNPLGLGRFMSDRAALDRFKARISLYVGDVKGADPADPEGRLGLYPVDQNGTQG
;
A
#
# COMPACT_ATOMS: atom_id res chain seq x y z
N MET A 1 -17.65 42.45 52.56
CA MET A 1 -17.06 43.79 52.73
C MET A 1 -16.63 44.23 51.36
N LYS A 2 -17.45 44.99 50.63
CA LYS A 2 -17.40 46.46 50.45
C LYS A 2 -15.96 46.85 50.08
N SER A 3 -15.64 47.42 48.97
CA SER A 3 -16.03 48.68 48.30
C SER A 3 -14.78 49.06 47.48
N THR A 4 -14.64 49.78 46.43
CA THR A 4 -15.42 50.82 45.72
C THR A 4 -14.65 51.19 44.42
N ARG A 5 -15.42 51.69 43.50
CA ARG A 5 -15.08 52.40 42.25
C ARG A 5 -14.11 53.58 42.46
N LYS A 6 -13.37 53.92 41.36
CA LYS A 6 -13.33 55.34 40.92
C LYS A 6 -12.94 55.43 39.43
N ALA A 7 -13.84 56.01 38.67
CA ALA A 7 -13.63 56.56 37.35
C ALA A 7 -13.11 58.00 37.47
N TRP A 8 -12.29 58.44 36.51
CA TRP A 8 -12.06 59.88 36.25
C TRP A 8 -11.99 60.06 34.73
N ALA A 9 -12.91 60.93 34.26
CA ALA A 9 -12.95 61.52 32.95
C ALA A 9 -12.53 62.96 33.02
N THR A 10 -11.83 63.49 32.05
CA THR A 10 -11.79 64.95 31.68
C THR A 10 -11.07 65.01 30.33
N ALA A 11 -11.67 65.33 29.27
CA ALA A 11 -12.20 66.55 28.64
C ALA A 11 -11.15 67.36 27.83
N VAL A 12 -11.31 67.32 26.53
CA VAL A 12 -11.34 68.33 25.48
C VAL A 12 -10.28 69.44 25.45
N ALA A 13 -9.57 69.52 24.32
CA ALA A 13 -9.26 70.81 23.66
C ALA A 13 -9.15 70.64 22.14
N LEU A 14 -10.01 71.36 21.42
CA LEU A 14 -9.93 71.59 19.97
C LEU A 14 -8.73 72.49 19.66
N GLY A 15 -8.00 72.11 18.59
CA GLY A 15 -7.06 72.99 17.90
C GLY A 15 -7.20 72.78 16.38
N VAL A 16 -7.88 73.69 15.72
CA VAL A 16 -7.97 73.80 14.26
C VAL A 16 -6.73 74.51 13.76
N LEU A 17 -5.97 73.85 12.87
CA LEU A 17 -5.05 74.54 11.97
C LEU A 17 -5.12 73.87 10.60
N ALA A 18 -5.62 74.68 9.65
CA ALA A 18 -5.61 74.39 8.24
C ALA A 18 -4.18 74.59 7.70
N ALA A 19 -3.72 73.69 6.87
CA ALA A 19 -2.86 74.04 5.73
C ALA A 19 -2.57 72.85 4.82
N SER A 20 -2.82 73.09 3.56
CA SER A 20 -2.14 72.63 2.35
C SER A 20 -2.14 71.15 2.02
N GLY A 21 -2.89 70.83 0.97
CA GLY A 21 -2.93 69.57 0.30
C GLY A 21 -1.58 69.11 -0.31
N ALA A 22 -1.26 67.85 -0.02
CA ALA A 22 -0.42 67.03 -0.86
C ALA A 22 -1.18 65.74 -1.06
N THR A 23 -1.70 65.58 -2.26
CA THR A 23 -2.31 64.30 -2.73
C THR A 23 -1.20 63.26 -2.82
N VAL A 24 -1.04 62.43 -1.78
CA VAL A 24 -0.29 61.20 -1.86
C VAL A 24 -1.16 60.20 -2.61
N ALA A 25 -0.84 59.96 -3.88
CA ALA A 25 -1.41 58.85 -4.65
C ALA A 25 -1.06 57.54 -3.91
N ALA A 26 -2.08 56.95 -3.28
CA ALA A 26 -1.98 55.60 -2.75
C ALA A 26 -1.73 54.66 -3.90
N ALA A 27 -0.50 54.13 -4.00
CA ALA A 27 -0.17 53.03 -4.91
C ALA A 27 -1.01 51.83 -4.45
N THR A 28 -2.03 51.48 -5.20
CA THR A 28 -2.70 50.18 -5.08
C THR A 28 -1.66 49.09 -5.29
N PRO A 29 -1.52 48.13 -4.35
CA PRO A 29 -0.64 47.00 -4.61
C PRO A 29 -1.20 46.26 -5.83
N SER A 30 -0.43 46.20 -6.90
CA SER A 30 -0.69 45.35 -8.04
C SER A 30 -0.77 43.92 -7.53
N ALA A 31 -1.99 43.37 -7.46
CA ALA A 31 -2.17 41.95 -7.24
C ALA A 31 -1.50 41.23 -8.41
N HIS A 32 -0.31 40.69 -8.17
CA HIS A 32 0.29 39.73 -9.10
C HIS A 32 -0.73 38.60 -9.25
N PRO A 33 -1.18 38.27 -10.47
CA PRO A 33 -2.04 37.11 -10.65
C PRO A 33 -1.27 35.91 -10.10
N ALA A 34 -1.86 35.20 -9.11
CA ALA A 34 -1.31 33.98 -8.61
C ALA A 34 -1.04 33.07 -9.81
N ALA A 35 0.21 32.69 -10.03
CA ALA A 35 0.57 31.81 -11.12
C ALA A 35 -0.28 30.54 -11.02
N LYS A 36 -1.06 30.26 -12.09
CA LYS A 36 -1.91 29.08 -12.15
C LYS A 36 -1.03 27.86 -11.93
N SER A 37 -1.26 27.08 -10.88
CA SER A 37 -0.47 25.86 -10.64
C SER A 37 -0.60 24.94 -11.85
N ALA A 38 0.53 24.38 -12.30
CA ALA A 38 0.55 23.43 -13.41
C ALA A 38 -0.38 22.24 -13.09
N SER A 39 -1.12 21.78 -14.09
CA SER A 39 -1.96 20.58 -13.96
C SER A 39 -1.12 19.34 -13.63
N GLU A 40 -1.75 18.29 -13.11
CA GLU A 40 -1.04 17.02 -12.85
C GLU A 40 -0.40 16.49 -14.15
N ASP A 41 -1.09 16.59 -15.28
CA ASP A 41 -0.57 16.14 -16.59
C ASP A 41 0.65 16.93 -17.03
N GLU A 42 0.65 18.25 -16.89
CA GLU A 42 1.81 19.09 -17.22
C GLU A 42 3.02 18.73 -16.34
N GLN A 43 2.78 18.47 -15.05
CA GLN A 43 3.84 18.05 -14.14
C GLN A 43 4.39 16.65 -14.52
N LEU A 44 3.52 15.70 -14.88
CA LEU A 44 3.91 14.37 -15.33
C LEU A 44 4.69 14.44 -16.67
N GLN A 45 4.28 15.30 -17.62
CA GLN A 45 5.02 15.48 -18.87
C GLN A 45 6.41 16.07 -18.65
N LYS A 46 6.56 16.98 -17.69
CA LYS A 46 7.89 17.49 -17.32
C LYS A 46 8.75 16.37 -16.75
N LEU A 47 8.24 15.59 -15.78
CA LEU A 47 8.97 14.47 -15.20
C LEU A 47 9.32 13.41 -16.25
N TYR A 48 8.47 13.18 -17.24
CA TYR A 48 8.75 12.27 -18.35
C TYR A 48 9.93 12.74 -19.19
N LYS A 49 10.01 14.04 -19.52
CA LYS A 49 11.16 14.60 -20.22
C LYS A 49 12.46 14.43 -19.41
N ASP A 50 12.39 14.70 -18.10
CA ASP A 50 13.53 14.56 -17.20
C ASP A 50 13.98 13.08 -17.12
N ALA A 51 13.05 12.13 -17.04
CA ALA A 51 13.33 10.70 -17.04
C ALA A 51 13.98 10.22 -18.36
N LEU A 52 13.50 10.70 -19.50
CA LEU A 52 14.09 10.36 -20.79
C LEU A 52 15.52 10.95 -20.94
N ALA A 53 15.77 12.14 -20.42
CA ALA A 53 17.09 12.74 -20.41
C ALA A 53 18.10 11.94 -19.54
N GLU A 54 17.60 11.23 -18.50
CA GLU A 54 18.39 10.32 -17.65
C GLU A 54 18.60 8.93 -18.28
N GLY A 55 17.98 8.64 -19.44
CA GLY A 55 18.11 7.36 -20.17
C GLY A 55 16.83 6.54 -20.25
N GLY A 56 15.76 6.99 -19.59
CA GLY A 56 14.42 6.39 -19.71
C GLY A 56 14.28 4.99 -19.11
N ARG A 57 15.17 4.58 -18.20
CA ARG A 57 15.11 3.28 -17.50
C ARG A 57 14.53 3.44 -16.10
N LEU A 58 13.85 2.40 -15.63
CA LEU A 58 13.30 2.28 -14.28
C LEU A 58 13.37 0.83 -13.82
N VAL A 59 13.86 0.59 -12.62
CA VAL A 59 13.84 -0.70 -11.94
C VAL A 59 12.94 -0.62 -10.71
N VAL A 60 11.93 -1.49 -10.65
CA VAL A 60 10.94 -1.53 -9.57
C VAL A 60 11.02 -2.87 -8.84
N TYR A 61 11.22 -2.85 -7.54
CA TYR A 61 11.01 -4.02 -6.68
C TYR A 61 9.59 -3.99 -6.13
N ALA A 62 8.80 -4.97 -6.50
CA ALA A 62 7.39 -5.08 -6.17
C ALA A 62 7.11 -6.30 -5.30
N GLY A 63 6.50 -6.09 -4.14
CA GLY A 63 5.98 -7.19 -3.33
C GLY A 63 4.88 -7.95 -4.07
N GLY A 64 5.00 -9.26 -4.11
CA GLY A 64 4.04 -10.17 -4.77
C GLY A 64 4.50 -11.61 -4.67
N ASP A 65 3.69 -12.52 -5.25
CA ASP A 65 3.86 -13.96 -5.08
C ASP A 65 4.22 -14.66 -6.40
N LYS A 66 4.17 -13.96 -7.53
CA LYS A 66 4.42 -14.57 -8.85
C LYS A 66 5.12 -13.62 -9.79
N PRO A 67 6.00 -14.13 -10.66
CA PRO A 67 6.51 -13.37 -11.80
C PRO A 67 5.38 -12.73 -12.59
N GLY A 68 5.54 -11.47 -12.98
CA GLY A 68 4.54 -10.74 -13.76
C GLY A 68 3.31 -10.25 -12.97
N GLN A 69 3.17 -10.53 -11.68
CA GLN A 69 2.01 -10.09 -10.89
C GLN A 69 1.83 -8.56 -10.86
N ALA A 70 2.91 -7.80 -11.03
CA ALA A 70 2.88 -6.34 -11.12
C ALA A 70 2.83 -5.80 -12.56
N ASP A 71 2.73 -6.66 -13.58
CA ASP A 71 2.75 -6.25 -15.00
C ASP A 71 1.59 -5.33 -15.37
N TYR A 72 0.46 -5.42 -14.68
CA TYR A 72 -0.65 -4.50 -14.91
C TYR A 72 -0.27 -3.04 -14.63
N LEU A 73 0.58 -2.77 -13.61
CA LEU A 73 1.12 -1.44 -13.33
C LEU A 73 2.15 -1.03 -14.38
N LYS A 74 3.09 -1.93 -14.69
CA LYS A 74 4.11 -1.74 -15.74
C LYS A 74 3.46 -1.38 -17.07
N ASN A 75 2.47 -2.16 -17.52
CA ASN A 75 1.79 -1.96 -18.80
C ASN A 75 0.97 -0.66 -18.81
N ALA A 76 0.28 -0.32 -17.72
CA ALA A 76 -0.43 0.95 -17.60
C ALA A 76 0.51 2.16 -17.64
N PHE A 77 1.65 2.07 -16.97
CA PHE A 77 2.69 3.09 -17.01
C PHE A 77 3.27 3.25 -18.43
N LEU A 78 3.66 2.16 -19.06
CA LEU A 78 4.22 2.18 -20.43
C LEU A 78 3.21 2.64 -21.49
N LYS A 79 1.92 2.41 -21.28
CA LYS A 79 0.87 2.96 -22.16
C LYS A 79 0.87 4.49 -22.14
N GLN A 80 1.15 5.12 -21.01
CA GLN A 80 1.21 6.58 -20.88
C GLN A 80 2.60 7.14 -21.23
N PHE A 81 3.66 6.39 -20.98
CA PHE A 81 5.07 6.79 -21.18
C PHE A 81 5.82 5.78 -22.05
N PRO A 82 5.49 5.69 -23.35
CA PRO A 82 5.91 4.56 -24.21
C PRO A 82 7.39 4.49 -24.52
N LYS A 83 8.17 5.56 -24.26
CA LYS A 83 9.63 5.55 -24.47
C LYS A 83 10.41 5.14 -23.23
N MET A 84 9.72 4.86 -22.10
CA MET A 84 10.36 4.32 -20.91
C MET A 84 10.66 2.83 -21.09
N LYS A 85 11.67 2.34 -20.38
CA LYS A 85 12.00 0.93 -20.21
C LYS A 85 11.83 0.60 -18.72
N VAL A 86 10.97 -0.35 -18.40
CA VAL A 86 10.65 -0.69 -17.01
C VAL A 86 10.95 -2.16 -16.76
N ASP A 87 11.86 -2.39 -15.85
CA ASP A 87 12.15 -3.71 -15.29
C ASP A 87 11.46 -3.83 -13.94
N THR A 88 10.62 -4.85 -13.79
CA THR A 88 9.89 -5.10 -12.53
C THR A 88 10.30 -6.46 -12.00
N VAL A 89 10.86 -6.48 -10.82
CA VAL A 89 11.16 -7.71 -10.07
C VAL A 89 10.07 -7.90 -9.02
N VAL A 90 9.33 -8.98 -9.15
CA VAL A 90 8.30 -9.39 -8.18
C VAL A 90 8.85 -10.49 -7.31
N ASP A 91 8.77 -10.29 -6.00
CA ASP A 91 9.12 -11.29 -5.00
C ASP A 91 8.37 -10.99 -3.69
N PHE A 92 8.38 -11.91 -2.74
CA PHE A 92 7.84 -11.63 -1.42
C PHE A 92 8.47 -10.37 -0.83
N SER A 93 7.65 -9.53 -0.20
CA SER A 93 8.12 -8.28 0.39
C SER A 93 9.27 -8.50 1.36
N LYS A 94 9.23 -9.57 2.17
CA LYS A 94 10.32 -9.95 3.08
C LYS A 94 11.64 -10.32 2.37
N ASN A 95 11.57 -10.86 1.14
CA ASN A 95 12.77 -11.17 0.35
C ASN A 95 13.37 -9.88 -0.22
N HIS A 96 12.52 -8.94 -0.66
CA HIS A 96 12.96 -7.61 -1.07
C HIS A 96 13.55 -6.81 0.07
N ASP A 97 12.99 -6.89 1.29
CA ASP A 97 13.56 -6.29 2.50
C ASP A 97 15.01 -6.76 2.69
N ALA A 98 15.23 -8.08 2.74
CA ALA A 98 16.57 -8.65 2.92
C ALA A 98 17.55 -8.25 1.79
N ARG A 99 17.07 -8.21 0.51
CA ARG A 99 17.88 -7.75 -0.62
C ARG A 99 18.30 -6.30 -0.48
N LEU A 100 17.32 -5.44 -0.16
CA LEU A 100 17.59 -4.01 -0.06
C LEU A 100 18.53 -3.69 1.10
N ASP A 101 18.37 -4.34 2.25
CA ASP A 101 19.27 -4.18 3.37
C ASP A 101 20.71 -4.54 2.97
N ASN A 102 20.91 -5.65 2.24
CA ASN A 102 22.20 -6.03 1.73
C ASN A 102 22.75 -5.03 0.69
N GLN A 103 21.93 -4.64 -0.29
CA GLN A 103 22.33 -3.68 -1.34
C GLN A 103 22.68 -2.30 -0.76
N ILE A 104 21.94 -1.85 0.26
CA ILE A 104 22.20 -0.59 0.97
C ILE A 104 23.52 -0.67 1.73
N ALA A 105 23.75 -1.77 2.47
CA ALA A 105 24.98 -1.99 3.23
C ALA A 105 26.22 -2.05 2.33
N GLU A 106 26.09 -2.63 1.14
CA GLU A 106 27.18 -2.73 0.17
C GLU A 106 27.30 -1.53 -0.79
N HIS A 107 26.44 -0.52 -0.66
CA HIS A 107 26.37 0.63 -1.58
C HIS A 107 26.16 0.23 -3.05
N LYS A 108 25.40 -0.83 -3.30
CA LYS A 108 25.11 -1.39 -4.62
C LYS A 108 23.61 -1.49 -4.88
N VAL A 109 22.89 -0.39 -4.66
CA VAL A 109 21.45 -0.33 -4.86
C VAL A 109 21.11 -0.48 -6.34
N VAL A 110 20.24 -1.43 -6.66
CA VAL A 110 19.77 -1.74 -8.03
C VAL A 110 18.39 -1.15 -8.31
N ALA A 111 17.49 -1.26 -7.34
CA ALA A 111 16.13 -0.75 -7.50
C ALA A 111 16.09 0.77 -7.41
N ASP A 112 15.24 1.40 -8.24
CA ASP A 112 14.91 2.82 -8.15
C ASP A 112 13.75 3.06 -7.18
N VAL A 113 12.71 2.23 -7.31
CA VAL A 113 11.49 2.30 -6.51
C VAL A 113 11.21 0.95 -5.89
N VAL A 114 10.75 0.98 -4.67
CA VAL A 114 10.24 -0.17 -3.96
C VAL A 114 8.79 0.06 -3.57
N HIS A 115 7.90 -0.95 -3.73
CA HIS A 115 6.56 -0.93 -3.18
C HIS A 115 6.20 -2.28 -2.57
N LEU A 116 6.10 -2.31 -1.22
CA LEU A 116 6.05 -3.52 -0.43
C LEU A 116 4.88 -3.52 0.57
N GLN A 117 4.60 -4.73 1.06
CA GLN A 117 3.69 -5.02 2.16
C GLN A 117 4.36 -4.89 3.53
N THR A 118 5.68 -5.01 3.62
CA THR A 118 6.47 -4.88 4.86
C THR A 118 6.52 -3.42 5.31
N LEU A 119 5.41 -2.96 5.90
CA LEU A 119 5.16 -1.54 6.19
C LEU A 119 6.11 -0.96 7.25
N ASP A 120 6.69 -1.79 8.09
CA ASP A 120 7.66 -1.44 9.13
C ASP A 120 9.06 -1.13 8.58
N ASP A 121 9.40 -1.58 7.37
CA ASP A 121 10.68 -1.28 6.75
C ASP A 121 10.83 0.20 6.40
N PHE A 122 9.78 0.85 5.93
CA PHE A 122 9.85 2.23 5.46
C PHE A 122 10.29 3.25 6.53
N PRO A 123 9.73 3.24 7.75
CA PRO A 123 10.24 4.09 8.82
C PRO A 123 11.64 3.71 9.28
N ARG A 124 12.04 2.42 9.20
CA ARG A 124 13.38 1.96 9.47
C ARG A 124 14.37 2.51 8.45
N TRP A 125 14.14 2.31 7.16
CA TRP A 125 14.97 2.82 6.06
C TRP A 125 15.03 4.36 6.04
N LYS A 126 13.95 5.05 6.40
CA LYS A 126 13.99 6.50 6.60
C LYS A 126 14.99 6.88 7.69
N LYS A 127 14.93 6.22 8.85
CA LYS A 127 15.85 6.47 9.98
C LYS A 127 17.30 6.18 9.63
N GLU A 128 17.55 5.18 8.83
CA GLU A 128 18.86 4.78 8.32
C GLU A 128 19.37 5.70 7.19
N GLY A 129 18.51 6.58 6.68
CA GLY A 129 18.86 7.50 5.59
C GLY A 129 18.93 6.83 4.22
N ALA A 130 18.29 5.67 4.05
CA ALA A 130 18.28 4.88 2.81
C ALA A 130 17.22 5.34 1.79
N LEU A 131 16.30 6.23 2.18
CA LEU A 131 15.23 6.72 1.32
C LEU A 131 15.49 8.14 0.83
N MET A 132 15.02 8.41 -0.39
CA MET A 132 15.03 9.74 -0.98
C MET A 132 13.79 10.53 -0.54
N ARG A 133 13.98 11.76 -0.09
CA ARG A 133 12.87 12.66 0.19
C ARG A 133 12.26 13.17 -1.12
N TYR A 134 11.00 12.82 -1.37
CA TYR A 134 10.26 13.26 -2.54
C TYR A 134 8.76 13.30 -2.26
N LYS A 135 8.09 14.37 -2.65
CA LYS A 135 6.63 14.52 -2.59
C LYS A 135 6.09 14.42 -4.01
N PRO A 136 5.52 13.30 -4.41
CA PRO A 136 4.97 13.08 -5.76
C PRO A 136 3.84 14.04 -6.12
N VAL A 137 3.53 14.15 -7.41
CA VAL A 137 2.31 14.81 -7.90
C VAL A 137 1.10 14.19 -7.17
N GLY A 138 0.17 15.02 -6.73
CA GLY A 138 -0.99 14.58 -5.95
C GLY A 138 -0.74 14.39 -4.45
N TRP A 139 0.48 14.60 -3.95
CA TRP A 139 0.85 14.41 -2.55
C TRP A 139 -0.13 15.00 -1.52
N ASN A 140 -0.59 16.23 -1.76
CA ASN A 140 -1.49 16.93 -0.84
C ASN A 140 -2.90 16.32 -0.75
N LYS A 141 -3.20 15.39 -1.65
CA LYS A 141 -4.47 14.64 -1.70
C LYS A 141 -4.37 13.24 -1.11
N VAL A 142 -3.15 12.75 -0.84
CA VAL A 142 -2.96 11.47 -0.16
C VAL A 142 -3.41 11.58 1.29
N TYR A 143 -4.11 10.56 1.81
CA TYR A 143 -4.50 10.47 3.22
C TYR A 143 -3.29 10.65 4.13
N ASP A 144 -3.40 11.52 5.14
CA ASP A 144 -2.27 11.83 6.03
C ASP A 144 -1.80 10.61 6.83
N GLN A 145 -2.72 9.68 7.12
CA GLN A 145 -2.44 8.49 7.92
C GLN A 145 -1.54 7.46 7.23
N ILE A 146 -1.38 7.55 5.91
CA ILE A 146 -0.65 6.57 5.11
C ILE A 146 0.58 7.14 4.40
N LYS A 147 1.00 8.36 4.75
CA LYS A 147 2.21 8.99 4.19
C LYS A 147 3.13 9.51 5.28
N ASP A 148 4.41 9.49 5.03
CA ASP A 148 5.39 10.20 5.87
C ASP A 148 5.32 11.70 5.61
N LYS A 149 5.07 12.51 6.66
CA LYS A 149 4.92 13.98 6.55
C LYS A 149 6.08 14.67 5.85
N ASP A 150 7.29 14.10 5.96
CA ASP A 150 8.51 14.66 5.37
C ASP A 150 8.69 14.25 3.90
N GLY A 151 7.97 13.23 3.42
CA GLY A 151 7.96 12.80 2.02
C GLY A 151 8.98 11.71 1.70
N TYR A 152 9.35 10.84 2.63
CA TYR A 152 10.25 9.73 2.36
C TYR A 152 9.55 8.49 1.82
N TYR A 153 8.28 8.26 2.22
CA TYR A 153 7.46 7.15 1.73
C TYR A 153 5.97 7.48 1.79
N THR A 154 5.16 6.71 1.09
CA THR A 154 3.71 6.91 1.04
C THR A 154 2.97 5.64 0.66
N GLY A 155 1.75 5.48 1.17
CA GLY A 155 0.79 4.54 0.59
C GLY A 155 0.51 4.92 -0.86
N LEU A 156 0.50 3.91 -1.73
CA LEU A 156 0.30 4.05 -3.17
C LEU A 156 -1.13 3.71 -3.59
N PHE A 157 -1.69 2.68 -3.00
CA PHE A 157 -3.07 2.20 -3.15
C PHE A 157 -3.35 1.18 -2.05
N PHE A 158 -4.62 0.83 -1.84
CA PHE A 158 -4.94 -0.21 -0.87
C PHE A 158 -5.04 -1.57 -1.54
N ILE A 159 -4.43 -2.58 -0.91
CA ILE A 159 -4.66 -3.99 -1.18
C ILE A 159 -5.63 -4.52 -0.13
N ALA A 160 -6.48 -5.45 -0.53
CA ALA A 160 -7.46 -6.08 0.35
C ALA A 160 -7.38 -7.60 0.24
N PHE A 161 -7.28 -8.27 1.38
CA PHE A 161 -7.47 -9.69 1.53
C PHE A 161 -8.86 -9.94 2.12
N ALA A 162 -9.67 -10.65 1.36
CA ALA A 162 -11.06 -10.91 1.67
C ALA A 162 -11.40 -12.39 1.41
N ASN A 163 -12.67 -12.73 1.34
CA ASN A 163 -13.09 -14.07 0.92
C ASN A 163 -12.93 -14.23 -0.59
N VAL A 164 -12.42 -15.37 -1.01
CA VAL A 164 -12.38 -15.82 -2.41
C VAL A 164 -13.14 -17.13 -2.49
N THR A 165 -14.19 -17.17 -3.30
CA THR A 165 -15.14 -18.29 -3.36
C THR A 165 -15.39 -18.69 -4.81
N ALA A 166 -15.47 -19.99 -5.07
CA ALA A 166 -15.78 -20.50 -6.41
C ALA A 166 -17.14 -19.97 -6.88
N THR A 167 -17.20 -19.57 -8.16
CA THR A 167 -18.46 -19.06 -8.76
C THR A 167 -19.57 -20.12 -8.75
N THR A 168 -19.21 -21.40 -8.74
CA THR A 168 -20.14 -22.55 -8.68
C THR A 168 -20.91 -22.64 -7.37
N LEU A 169 -20.45 -22.00 -6.29
CA LEU A 169 -21.16 -21.99 -5.01
C LEU A 169 -22.44 -21.12 -5.03
N GLY A 170 -22.53 -20.13 -5.93
CA GLY A 170 -23.66 -19.22 -5.97
C GLY A 170 -23.90 -18.56 -4.61
N ASP A 171 -25.12 -18.69 -4.10
CA ASP A 171 -25.56 -18.14 -2.80
C ASP A 171 -25.09 -18.97 -1.59
N ASN A 172 -24.56 -20.19 -1.82
CA ASN A 172 -23.97 -21.02 -0.76
C ASN A 172 -22.52 -20.67 -0.45
N ALA A 173 -21.98 -19.60 -1.07
CA ALA A 173 -20.61 -19.15 -0.81
C ALA A 173 -20.46 -18.70 0.65
N PRO A 174 -19.37 -19.08 1.36
CA PRO A 174 -19.12 -18.63 2.72
C PRO A 174 -18.84 -17.12 2.71
N VAL A 175 -19.51 -16.40 3.62
CA VAL A 175 -19.39 -14.96 3.80
C VAL A 175 -18.74 -14.61 5.14
N GLU A 176 -19.20 -15.23 6.22
CA GLU A 176 -18.68 -14.98 7.56
C GLU A 176 -17.68 -16.08 7.98
N ALA A 177 -16.83 -15.77 8.96
CA ALA A 177 -15.85 -16.73 9.46
C ALA A 177 -16.47 -18.07 9.87
N ALA A 178 -17.65 -18.04 10.48
CA ALA A 178 -18.37 -19.25 10.90
C ALA A 178 -18.82 -20.12 9.72
N ASP A 179 -19.05 -19.53 8.55
CA ASP A 179 -19.50 -20.28 7.37
C ASP A 179 -18.42 -21.26 6.89
N PHE A 180 -17.13 -20.90 7.01
CA PHE A 180 -16.02 -21.78 6.63
C PHE A 180 -15.92 -23.04 7.51
N LEU A 181 -16.63 -23.08 8.63
CA LEU A 181 -16.67 -24.24 9.54
C LEU A 181 -17.78 -25.23 9.21
N LYS A 182 -18.64 -24.94 8.21
CA LYS A 182 -19.76 -25.83 7.83
C LYS A 182 -19.22 -27.14 7.23
N PRO A 183 -19.88 -28.28 7.49
CA PRO A 183 -19.41 -29.60 7.05
C PRO A 183 -19.17 -29.74 5.54
N GLU A 184 -19.94 -29.02 4.72
CA GLU A 184 -19.81 -29.02 3.25
C GLU A 184 -18.48 -28.51 2.73
N PHE A 185 -17.71 -27.76 3.54
CA PHE A 185 -16.39 -27.24 3.20
C PHE A 185 -15.24 -28.14 3.61
N LYS A 186 -15.51 -29.25 4.29
CA LYS A 186 -14.47 -30.20 4.71
C LYS A 186 -13.70 -30.73 3.50
N ASN A 187 -12.35 -30.65 3.55
CA ASN A 187 -11.41 -30.99 2.50
C ASN A 187 -11.49 -30.11 1.22
N LYS A 188 -12.18 -28.96 1.29
CA LYS A 188 -12.41 -28.09 0.12
C LYS A 188 -11.88 -26.66 0.31
N LEU A 189 -11.24 -26.37 1.42
CA LEU A 189 -10.65 -25.07 1.71
C LEU A 189 -9.16 -25.05 1.33
N VAL A 190 -8.68 -23.93 0.85
CA VAL A 190 -7.25 -23.70 0.58
C VAL A 190 -6.82 -22.35 1.13
N PHE A 191 -5.75 -22.31 1.91
CA PHE A 191 -5.22 -21.09 2.50
C PHE A 191 -3.74 -20.92 2.21
N THR A 192 -3.29 -19.67 2.22
CA THR A 192 -1.86 -19.37 2.30
C THR A 192 -1.36 -19.69 3.71
N TYR A 193 -0.14 -20.22 3.82
CA TYR A 193 0.50 -20.40 5.12
C TYR A 193 0.57 -19.07 5.89
N PRO A 194 -0.09 -18.94 7.04
CA PRO A 194 -0.07 -17.68 7.81
C PRO A 194 1.31 -17.39 8.40
N ASN A 195 2.16 -18.39 8.57
CA ASN A 195 3.54 -18.22 9.01
C ASN A 195 4.54 -17.92 7.87
N ASP A 196 4.06 -17.76 6.64
CA ASP A 196 4.86 -17.35 5.47
C ASP A 196 4.55 -15.92 4.98
N ASP A 197 3.37 -15.37 5.29
CA ASP A 197 2.90 -14.04 4.89
C ASP A 197 2.34 -13.26 6.08
N ASP A 198 2.88 -12.08 6.37
CA ASP A 198 2.51 -11.30 7.56
C ASP A 198 1.10 -10.69 7.48
N ALA A 199 0.54 -10.42 6.28
CA ALA A 199 -0.85 -9.97 6.18
C ALA A 199 -1.83 -11.12 6.36
N VAL A 200 -1.50 -12.33 5.90
CA VAL A 200 -2.26 -13.54 6.20
C VAL A 200 -2.16 -13.86 7.69
N LEU A 201 -0.97 -13.75 8.29
CA LEU A 201 -0.78 -13.91 9.73
C LEU A 201 -1.66 -12.93 10.52
N TYR A 202 -1.71 -11.67 10.09
CA TYR A 202 -2.56 -10.66 10.71
C TYR A 202 -4.04 -10.99 10.55
N TYR A 203 -4.46 -11.55 9.41
CA TYR A 203 -5.83 -12.02 9.22
C TYR A 203 -6.19 -13.11 10.25
N PHE A 204 -5.34 -14.13 10.39
CA PHE A 204 -5.52 -15.18 11.41
C PHE A 204 -5.50 -14.63 12.83
N LYS A 205 -4.65 -13.61 13.10
CA LYS A 205 -4.63 -12.93 14.40
C LYS A 205 -5.99 -12.30 14.70
N GLN A 206 -6.56 -11.54 13.77
CA GLN A 206 -7.87 -10.91 13.97
C GLN A 206 -8.98 -11.93 14.21
N LEU A 207 -8.95 -13.09 13.50
CA LEU A 207 -9.89 -14.16 13.71
C LEU A 207 -9.73 -14.80 15.10
N THR A 208 -8.50 -15.07 15.53
CA THR A 208 -8.24 -15.65 16.85
C THR A 208 -8.48 -14.67 18.00
N ASP A 209 -8.24 -13.38 17.80
CA ASP A 209 -8.57 -12.34 18.77
C ASP A 209 -10.09 -12.24 18.98
N LYS A 210 -10.87 -12.35 17.90
CA LYS A 210 -12.32 -12.22 17.94
C LYS A 210 -13.04 -13.49 18.38
N TYR A 211 -12.59 -14.66 17.92
CA TYR A 211 -13.31 -15.93 18.08
C TYR A 211 -12.56 -16.97 18.93
N GLY A 212 -11.35 -16.63 19.41
CA GLY A 212 -10.48 -17.53 20.15
C GLY A 212 -9.78 -18.57 19.26
N PHE A 213 -8.82 -19.30 19.86
CA PHE A 213 -8.11 -20.39 19.19
C PHE A 213 -8.99 -21.61 18.90
N ASP A 214 -10.15 -21.73 19.56
CA ASP A 214 -11.15 -22.76 19.21
C ASP A 214 -11.66 -22.64 17.78
N TYR A 215 -11.79 -21.40 17.28
CA TYR A 215 -12.10 -21.18 15.88
C TYR A 215 -11.02 -21.77 14.96
N LEU A 216 -9.75 -21.52 15.27
CA LEU A 216 -8.63 -22.06 14.49
C LEU A 216 -8.64 -23.59 14.53
N ASN A 217 -8.84 -24.22 15.69
CA ASN A 217 -8.95 -25.67 15.81
C ASN A 217 -10.06 -26.24 14.92
N LYS A 218 -11.25 -25.61 14.92
CA LYS A 218 -12.39 -26.01 14.07
C LYS A 218 -12.09 -25.80 12.58
N LEU A 219 -11.40 -24.71 12.22
CA LEU A 219 -10.99 -24.45 10.86
C LEU A 219 -10.01 -25.52 10.37
N LEU A 220 -9.02 -25.89 11.17
CA LEU A 220 -8.06 -26.95 10.84
C LEU A 220 -8.73 -28.34 10.78
N ALA A 221 -9.79 -28.58 11.58
CA ALA A 221 -10.60 -29.80 11.47
C ALA A 221 -11.37 -29.92 10.15
N GLN A 222 -11.53 -28.83 9.37
CA GLN A 222 -11.97 -28.86 7.97
C GLN A 222 -10.94 -29.49 7.03
N ASN A 223 -9.73 -29.78 7.52
CA ASN A 223 -8.61 -30.32 6.73
C ASN A 223 -8.28 -29.44 5.49
N PRO A 224 -8.01 -28.14 5.68
CA PRO A 224 -7.67 -27.26 4.57
C PRO A 224 -6.30 -27.61 3.98
N LYS A 225 -6.13 -27.34 2.67
CA LYS A 225 -4.81 -27.31 2.05
C LYS A 225 -4.12 -25.99 2.37
N PHE A 226 -2.84 -26.03 2.71
CA PHE A 226 -1.99 -24.84 2.77
C PHE A 226 -1.03 -24.78 1.57
N VAL A 227 -0.83 -23.59 1.03
CA VAL A 227 0.07 -23.30 -0.09
C VAL A 227 0.92 -22.07 0.23
N ARG A 228 2.05 -21.92 -0.44
CA ARG A 228 2.82 -20.67 -0.42
C ARG A 228 2.23 -19.69 -1.42
N GLY A 229 2.24 -18.38 -1.05
CA GLY A 229 1.73 -17.31 -1.87
C GLY A 229 0.20 -17.20 -1.91
N THR A 230 -0.29 -15.98 -1.82
CA THR A 230 -1.73 -15.66 -1.83
C THR A 230 -2.34 -15.78 -3.23
N ALA A 231 -1.51 -15.56 -4.26
CA ALA A 231 -1.90 -15.75 -5.65
C ALA A 231 -2.19 -17.22 -5.96
N ASP A 232 -1.41 -18.16 -5.39
CA ASP A 232 -1.64 -19.61 -5.55
C ASP A 232 -2.89 -20.07 -4.81
N ALA A 233 -3.11 -19.58 -3.58
CA ALA A 233 -4.35 -19.85 -2.86
C ALA A 233 -5.57 -19.36 -3.66
N SER A 234 -5.53 -18.14 -4.21
CA SER A 234 -6.60 -17.59 -5.05
C SER A 234 -6.82 -18.38 -6.34
N ALA A 235 -5.75 -18.75 -7.05
CA ALA A 235 -5.81 -19.46 -8.32
C ALA A 235 -6.32 -20.91 -8.16
N THR A 236 -6.13 -21.50 -6.97
CA THR A 236 -6.61 -22.85 -6.65
C THR A 236 -8.13 -22.88 -6.44
N VAL A 237 -8.76 -21.78 -6.01
CA VAL A 237 -10.22 -21.72 -5.83
C VAL A 237 -10.96 -21.88 -7.15
N GLY A 238 -11.89 -22.83 -7.20
CA GLY A 238 -12.64 -23.22 -8.41
C GLY A 238 -11.94 -24.30 -9.21
N THR A 239 -10.79 -24.82 -8.74
CA THR A 239 -10.04 -25.92 -9.37
C THR A 239 -9.82 -27.07 -8.39
N GLY A 240 -9.64 -28.29 -8.88
CA GLY A 240 -9.19 -29.43 -8.06
C GLY A 240 -10.06 -29.76 -6.83
N GLY A 241 -11.32 -29.32 -6.82
CA GLY A 241 -12.23 -29.53 -5.68
C GLY A 241 -12.13 -28.49 -4.56
N TYR A 242 -11.21 -27.50 -4.64
CA TYR A 242 -11.12 -26.41 -3.68
C TYR A 242 -12.07 -25.28 -4.07
N VAL A 243 -12.89 -24.82 -3.09
CA VAL A 243 -14.03 -23.94 -3.37
C VAL A 243 -13.96 -22.60 -2.67
N ALA A 244 -13.15 -22.47 -1.62
CA ALA A 244 -13.07 -21.21 -0.88
C ALA A 244 -11.74 -21.02 -0.15
N ASN A 245 -11.36 -19.75 0.01
CA ASN A 245 -10.37 -19.26 0.97
C ASN A 245 -10.78 -17.90 1.53
N PHE A 246 -10.03 -17.43 2.52
CA PHE A 246 -9.92 -16.03 2.91
C PHE A 246 -8.44 -15.65 3.01
N GLY A 247 -8.12 -14.35 3.04
CA GLY A 247 -6.73 -13.89 3.16
C GLY A 247 -5.98 -13.87 1.84
N SER A 248 -6.69 -13.54 0.74
CA SER A 248 -6.10 -13.28 -0.56
C SER A 248 -6.93 -12.28 -1.37
N SER A 249 -6.38 -11.77 -2.48
CA SER A 249 -7.03 -10.71 -3.30
C SER A 249 -7.93 -11.26 -4.43
N GLY A 250 -7.98 -12.58 -4.62
CA GLY A 250 -8.73 -13.19 -5.71
C GLY A 250 -7.88 -13.46 -6.96
N SER A 251 -8.52 -14.03 -7.96
CA SER A 251 -7.92 -14.41 -9.23
C SER A 251 -8.74 -13.86 -10.41
N SER A 252 -8.07 -13.56 -11.52
CA SER A 252 -8.70 -13.12 -12.77
C SER A 252 -9.22 -14.27 -13.64
N SER A 253 -9.17 -15.52 -13.16
CA SER A 253 -9.55 -16.72 -13.93
C SER A 253 -11.03 -16.82 -14.31
N GLY A 254 -11.91 -16.01 -13.67
CA GLY A 254 -13.36 -16.12 -13.79
C GLY A 254 -13.97 -17.30 -13.01
N LEU A 255 -13.15 -18.18 -12.43
CA LEU A 255 -13.60 -19.34 -11.66
C LEU A 255 -13.98 -19.00 -10.22
N SER A 256 -13.55 -17.84 -9.74
CA SER A 256 -13.82 -17.36 -8.39
C SER A 256 -14.27 -15.91 -8.37
N LYS A 257 -14.94 -15.53 -7.28
CA LYS A 257 -15.33 -14.15 -6.96
C LYS A 257 -14.82 -13.76 -5.58
N THR A 258 -14.62 -12.46 -5.37
CA THR A 258 -14.24 -11.90 -4.07
C THR A 258 -15.44 -11.28 -3.38
N SER A 259 -15.51 -11.39 -2.05
CA SER A 259 -16.48 -10.70 -1.21
C SER A 259 -15.88 -10.33 0.13
N THR A 260 -16.31 -9.21 0.69
CA THR A 260 -15.93 -8.82 2.05
C THR A 260 -16.96 -9.35 3.04
N PRO A 261 -16.55 -9.92 4.19
CA PRO A 261 -17.47 -10.28 5.26
C PRO A 261 -18.17 -9.04 5.82
N GLN A 262 -19.37 -9.22 6.37
CA GLN A 262 -20.16 -8.12 6.94
C GLN A 262 -19.82 -7.89 8.43
N LYS A 263 -19.50 -8.97 9.16
CA LYS A 263 -19.28 -8.96 10.61
C LYS A 263 -17.90 -9.49 11.00
N SER A 264 -17.40 -10.47 10.27
CA SER A 264 -16.07 -11.04 10.51
C SER A 264 -14.99 -10.08 10.09
N PRO A 265 -13.82 -10.09 10.75
CA PRO A 265 -12.70 -9.25 10.35
C PRO A 265 -12.18 -9.66 8.97
N TRP A 266 -11.63 -8.71 8.27
CA TRP A 266 -10.86 -8.87 7.04
C TRP A 266 -9.71 -7.86 7.02
N VAL A 267 -8.80 -7.97 6.07
CA VAL A 267 -7.55 -7.19 6.07
C VAL A 267 -7.46 -6.33 4.81
N ALA A 268 -7.12 -5.06 5.01
CA ALA A 268 -6.63 -4.21 3.95
C ALA A 268 -5.47 -3.34 4.49
N TRP A 269 -4.58 -2.92 3.60
CA TRP A 269 -3.46 -2.07 3.96
C TRP A 269 -3.05 -1.17 2.80
N PRO A 270 -2.43 0.00 3.08
CA PRO A 270 -1.82 0.81 2.06
C PRO A 270 -0.51 0.16 1.60
N GLN A 271 -0.49 -0.42 0.38
CA GLN A 271 0.76 -0.82 -0.24
C GLN A 271 1.66 0.40 -0.30
N THR A 272 2.79 0.34 0.38
CA THR A 272 3.64 1.52 0.60
C THR A 272 4.83 1.50 -0.33
N GLY A 273 5.22 2.67 -0.81
CA GLY A 273 6.36 2.81 -1.70
C GLY A 273 7.26 4.00 -1.38
N ALA A 274 8.48 3.89 -1.85
CA ALA A 274 9.53 4.88 -1.70
C ALA A 274 10.51 4.86 -2.87
N ILE A 275 11.25 5.95 -3.04
CA ILE A 275 12.44 6.01 -3.90
C ILE A 275 13.66 5.75 -3.02
N LEU A 276 14.56 4.89 -3.45
CA LEU A 276 15.81 4.66 -2.73
C LEU A 276 16.74 5.86 -2.89
N LYS A 277 17.50 6.20 -1.85
CA LYS A 277 18.41 7.35 -1.86
C LYS A 277 19.45 7.24 -2.97
N ASP A 278 19.99 6.04 -3.13
CA ASP A 278 21.03 5.75 -4.11
C ASP A 278 20.48 5.11 -5.41
N ALA A 279 19.18 5.33 -5.67
CA ALA A 279 18.52 4.92 -6.91
C ALA A 279 19.31 5.35 -8.14
N PRO A 280 19.60 4.44 -9.09
CA PRO A 280 20.32 4.77 -10.32
C PRO A 280 19.57 5.75 -11.23
N HIS A 281 18.20 5.68 -11.27
CA HIS A 281 17.36 6.45 -12.20
C HIS A 281 16.33 7.29 -11.44
N LYS A 282 16.79 8.33 -10.74
CA LYS A 282 15.94 9.13 -9.82
C LYS A 282 14.82 9.89 -10.52
N SER A 283 15.04 10.36 -11.75
CA SER A 283 13.99 11.06 -12.50
C SER A 283 12.89 10.11 -12.95
N ALA A 284 13.25 8.91 -13.38
CA ALA A 284 12.30 7.84 -13.68
C ALA A 284 11.49 7.40 -12.44
N ALA A 285 12.15 7.27 -11.31
CA ALA A 285 11.51 6.97 -10.02
C ALA A 285 10.48 8.03 -9.61
N LYS A 286 10.83 9.32 -9.75
CA LYS A 286 9.91 10.44 -9.48
C LYS A 286 8.70 10.42 -10.41
N LEU A 287 8.92 10.16 -11.69
CA LEU A 287 7.83 10.02 -12.66
C LEU A 287 6.88 8.89 -12.27
N TYR A 288 7.42 7.72 -11.94
CA TYR A 288 6.63 6.53 -11.60
C TYR A 288 5.76 6.75 -10.36
N LEU A 289 6.32 7.24 -9.25
CA LEU A 289 5.55 7.53 -8.05
C LEU A 289 4.52 8.64 -8.27
N SER A 290 4.87 9.67 -9.05
CA SER A 290 3.93 10.74 -9.39
C SER A 290 2.80 10.26 -10.27
N TRP A 291 3.07 9.36 -11.21
CA TRP A 291 2.04 8.72 -12.02
C TRP A 291 1.12 7.85 -11.17
N LEU A 292 1.66 7.00 -10.31
CA LEU A 292 0.86 6.16 -9.41
C LEU A 292 -0.08 6.97 -8.52
N LEU A 293 0.37 8.14 -8.04
CA LEU A 293 -0.41 9.02 -7.18
C LEU A 293 -1.19 10.11 -7.93
N SER A 294 -1.10 10.18 -9.27
CA SER A 294 -1.97 11.04 -10.06
C SER A 294 -3.43 10.61 -9.94
N LYS A 295 -4.36 11.53 -10.19
CA LYS A 295 -5.79 11.21 -10.14
C LYS A 295 -6.13 10.04 -11.06
N GLN A 296 -5.61 10.04 -12.28
CA GLN A 296 -5.79 8.96 -13.26
C GLN A 296 -5.20 7.62 -12.78
N GLY A 297 -4.01 7.64 -12.18
CA GLY A 297 -3.35 6.42 -11.65
C GLY A 297 -4.09 5.79 -10.47
N GLN A 298 -5.00 6.54 -9.83
CA GLN A 298 -5.75 6.09 -8.66
C GLN A 298 -7.18 5.62 -8.96
N GLU A 299 -7.66 5.80 -10.18
CA GLU A 299 -9.03 5.41 -10.57
C GLU A 299 -9.23 3.89 -10.56
N GLY A 300 -10.46 3.45 -10.26
CA GLY A 300 -10.86 2.04 -10.31
C GLY A 300 -10.39 1.17 -9.15
N ARG A 301 -9.76 1.74 -8.12
CA ARG A 301 -9.25 1.03 -6.91
C ARG A 301 -9.60 1.79 -5.64
N TRP A 302 -9.43 1.18 -4.48
CA TRP A 302 -9.37 1.95 -3.23
C TRP A 302 -8.15 2.85 -3.27
N SER A 303 -8.42 4.13 -3.48
CA SER A 303 -7.40 5.13 -3.72
C SER A 303 -6.66 5.52 -2.44
N ALA A 304 -5.36 5.80 -2.58
CA ALA A 304 -4.58 6.48 -1.54
C ALA A 304 -4.97 7.97 -1.39
N ARG A 305 -5.80 8.52 -2.29
CA ARG A 305 -6.19 9.94 -2.34
C ARG A 305 -7.59 10.14 -1.81
N THR A 306 -7.79 11.31 -1.19
CA THR A 306 -9.09 11.75 -0.64
C THR A 306 -10.05 12.31 -1.70
N ASP A 307 -9.56 12.64 -2.91
CA ASP A 307 -10.31 13.31 -3.98
C ASP A 307 -10.62 12.38 -5.19
N VAL A 308 -10.41 11.09 -5.03
CA VAL A 308 -10.76 10.05 -6.01
C VAL A 308 -11.94 9.25 -5.49
N ALA A 309 -12.93 9.04 -6.34
CA ALA A 309 -14.12 8.29 -5.98
C ALA A 309 -13.81 6.84 -5.59
N THR A 310 -14.49 6.35 -4.58
CA THR A 310 -14.47 4.93 -4.20
C THR A 310 -15.02 4.07 -5.34
N PRO A 311 -14.48 2.87 -5.59
CA PRO A 311 -15.02 1.97 -6.60
C PRO A 311 -16.50 1.67 -6.38
N ALA A 312 -17.25 1.57 -7.48
CA ALA A 312 -18.69 1.32 -7.43
C ALA A 312 -19.04 0.11 -6.56
N GLY A 313 -20.06 0.23 -5.73
CA GLY A 313 -20.51 -0.81 -4.81
C GLY A 313 -19.61 -1.05 -3.59
N ARG A 314 -18.61 -0.20 -3.35
CA ARG A 314 -17.70 -0.28 -2.19
C ARG A 314 -17.87 0.95 -1.29
N LYS A 315 -17.64 0.76 0.03
CA LYS A 315 -17.47 1.87 0.97
C LYS A 315 -16.07 2.46 0.83
N ASN A 316 -15.86 3.69 1.33
CA ASN A 316 -14.50 4.18 1.53
C ASN A 316 -13.75 3.19 2.41
N ILE A 317 -12.44 3.03 2.17
CA ILE A 317 -11.62 2.01 2.86
C ILE A 317 -11.56 2.22 4.38
N PHE A 318 -11.77 3.44 4.84
CA PHE A 318 -11.79 3.80 6.26
C PHE A 318 -13.18 3.65 6.92
N ASP A 319 -14.25 3.36 6.15
CA ASP A 319 -15.64 3.32 6.63
C ASP A 319 -16.14 1.90 6.94
N TYR A 320 -15.25 0.94 7.05
CA TYR A 320 -15.58 -0.44 7.42
C TYR A 320 -15.39 -0.66 8.93
N ASP A 321 -16.46 -1.01 9.64
CA ASP A 321 -16.42 -1.24 11.09
C ASP A 321 -15.65 -2.50 11.50
N ASN A 322 -15.57 -3.47 10.59
CA ASN A 322 -14.92 -4.77 10.80
C ASN A 322 -13.54 -4.91 10.15
N MET A 323 -12.96 -3.80 9.70
CA MET A 323 -11.62 -3.77 9.12
C MET A 323 -10.95 -2.43 9.43
N ASN A 324 -9.66 -2.47 9.73
CA ASN A 324 -8.85 -1.29 9.97
C ASN A 324 -7.66 -1.27 9.01
N PRO A 325 -7.63 -0.36 8.02
CA PRO A 325 -6.57 -0.33 7.00
C PRO A 325 -5.19 0.05 7.55
N LEU A 326 -5.11 0.57 8.78
CA LEU A 326 -3.84 0.86 9.45
C LEU A 326 -3.41 -0.25 10.41
N GLY A 327 -4.21 -1.32 10.54
CA GLY A 327 -4.01 -2.39 11.51
C GLY A 327 -2.78 -3.22 11.22
N LEU A 328 -2.54 -3.57 9.95
CA LEU A 328 -1.36 -4.35 9.54
C LEU A 328 -0.06 -3.63 9.87
N GLY A 329 0.05 -2.33 9.56
CA GLY A 329 1.26 -1.56 9.88
C GLY A 329 1.55 -1.50 11.38
N ARG A 330 0.50 -1.36 12.22
CA ARG A 330 0.66 -1.43 13.67
C ARG A 330 1.08 -2.81 14.15
N PHE A 331 0.53 -3.88 13.57
CA PHE A 331 0.92 -5.26 13.89
C PHE A 331 2.38 -5.53 13.52
N MET A 332 2.82 -5.08 12.36
CA MET A 332 4.20 -5.27 11.90
C MET A 332 5.22 -4.44 12.69
N SER A 333 4.84 -3.27 13.20
CA SER A 333 5.73 -2.42 13.99
C SER A 333 6.15 -3.02 15.33
N ASP A 334 5.37 -3.96 15.89
CA ASP A 334 5.78 -4.77 17.06
C ASP A 334 6.31 -6.14 16.60
N ARG A 335 7.54 -6.14 16.07
CA ARG A 335 8.20 -7.36 15.55
C ARG A 335 8.24 -8.49 16.58
N ALA A 336 8.50 -8.16 17.84
CA ALA A 336 8.58 -9.17 18.90
C ALA A 336 7.21 -9.84 19.16
N ALA A 337 6.11 -9.08 19.13
CA ALA A 337 4.77 -9.67 19.26
C ALA A 337 4.37 -10.45 18.01
N LEU A 338 4.73 -9.95 16.81
CA LEU A 338 4.49 -10.63 15.54
C LEU A 338 5.21 -11.98 15.52
N ASP A 339 6.49 -12.02 15.87
CA ASP A 339 7.30 -13.25 15.84
C ASP A 339 6.79 -14.28 16.85
N ARG A 340 6.39 -13.85 18.05
CA ARG A 340 5.73 -14.75 19.03
C ARG A 340 4.43 -15.34 18.50
N PHE A 341 3.61 -14.50 17.83
CA PHE A 341 2.36 -14.97 17.24
C PHE A 341 2.61 -15.91 16.06
N LYS A 342 3.58 -15.59 15.20
CA LYS A 342 4.01 -16.46 14.09
C LYS A 342 4.48 -17.83 14.60
N ALA A 343 5.35 -17.86 15.62
CA ALA A 343 5.80 -19.10 16.24
C ALA A 343 4.62 -19.91 16.83
N ARG A 344 3.66 -19.22 17.48
CA ARG A 344 2.45 -19.89 17.99
C ARG A 344 1.61 -20.49 16.87
N ILE A 345 1.37 -19.76 15.78
CA ILE A 345 0.62 -20.25 14.62
C ILE A 345 1.31 -21.45 13.97
N SER A 346 2.64 -21.45 13.90
CA SER A 346 3.41 -22.59 13.35
C SER A 346 3.15 -23.89 14.11
N LEU A 347 2.85 -23.84 15.42
CA LEU A 347 2.45 -25.02 16.19
C LEU A 347 1.12 -25.62 15.75
N TYR A 348 0.26 -24.84 15.08
CA TYR A 348 -1.04 -25.31 14.58
C TYR A 348 -0.98 -25.74 13.11
N VAL A 349 -0.30 -24.97 12.25
CA VAL A 349 -0.32 -25.19 10.80
C VAL A 349 0.92 -25.97 10.31
N GLY A 350 1.93 -26.12 11.18
CA GLY A 350 3.21 -26.78 10.84
C GLY A 350 4.15 -25.88 10.04
N ASP A 351 5.21 -26.51 9.54
CA ASP A 351 6.24 -25.84 8.75
C ASP A 351 5.72 -25.47 7.36
N VAL A 352 6.21 -24.36 6.84
CA VAL A 352 5.97 -23.93 5.46
C VAL A 352 6.62 -24.93 4.50
N LYS A 353 5.83 -25.42 3.52
CA LYS A 353 6.28 -26.40 2.52
C LYS A 353 6.08 -25.87 1.11
N GLY A 354 6.96 -26.27 0.21
CA GLY A 354 6.94 -25.90 -1.21
C GLY A 354 7.98 -24.86 -1.57
N ALA A 355 8.27 -24.76 -2.88
CA ALA A 355 9.16 -23.74 -3.43
C ALA A 355 8.58 -22.34 -3.26
N ASP A 356 9.44 -21.32 -3.35
CA ASP A 356 9.00 -19.93 -3.43
C ASP A 356 8.27 -19.70 -4.78
N PRO A 357 6.99 -19.33 -4.79
CA PRO A 357 6.25 -19.21 -6.05
C PRO A 357 6.67 -17.97 -6.86
N ALA A 358 7.31 -16.98 -6.25
CA ALA A 358 7.85 -15.81 -6.95
C ALA A 358 9.22 -16.11 -7.60
N ASP A 359 9.98 -17.01 -6.98
CA ASP A 359 11.31 -17.45 -7.46
C ASP A 359 11.47 -18.98 -7.33
N PRO A 360 10.67 -19.78 -8.06
CA PRO A 360 10.64 -21.24 -7.89
C PRO A 360 11.97 -21.92 -8.23
N GLU A 361 12.84 -21.26 -8.96
CA GLU A 361 14.13 -21.77 -9.39
C GLU A 361 15.30 -21.16 -8.60
N GLY A 362 15.04 -20.21 -7.70
CA GLY A 362 16.07 -19.56 -6.88
C GLY A 362 17.06 -18.70 -7.67
N ARG A 363 16.59 -18.04 -8.74
CA ARG A 363 17.46 -17.28 -9.67
C ARG A 363 17.63 -15.82 -9.32
N LEU A 364 16.71 -15.24 -8.53
CA LEU A 364 16.72 -13.78 -8.29
C LEU A 364 17.98 -13.30 -7.56
N GLY A 365 18.49 -14.07 -6.61
CA GLY A 365 19.69 -13.70 -5.85
C GLY A 365 19.57 -12.35 -5.13
N LEU A 366 20.71 -11.68 -4.91
CA LEU A 366 20.78 -10.41 -4.17
C LEU A 366 20.66 -9.16 -5.05
N TYR A 367 20.92 -9.26 -6.35
CA TYR A 367 21.01 -8.11 -7.28
C TYR A 367 20.18 -8.27 -8.56
N PRO A 368 18.91 -8.70 -8.49
CA PRO A 368 18.13 -8.85 -9.71
C PRO A 368 17.81 -7.50 -10.33
N VAL A 369 18.01 -7.39 -11.64
CA VAL A 369 17.64 -6.21 -12.44
C VAL A 369 16.35 -6.42 -13.23
N ASP A 370 16.05 -7.67 -13.53
CA ASP A 370 14.79 -8.12 -14.15
C ASP A 370 14.39 -9.51 -13.62
N GLN A 371 13.19 -9.96 -13.95
CA GLN A 371 12.68 -11.26 -13.49
C GLN A 371 13.14 -12.44 -14.37
N ASN A 372 13.80 -12.17 -15.48
CA ASN A 372 14.35 -13.20 -16.38
C ASN A 372 15.76 -13.66 -15.99
N GLY A 373 16.29 -13.10 -14.89
CA GLY A 373 17.44 -13.64 -14.18
C GLY A 373 18.80 -13.30 -14.76
N THR A 374 18.94 -12.16 -15.40
CA THR A 374 20.28 -11.62 -15.66
C THR A 374 20.77 -10.95 -14.38
N GLN A 375 21.61 -11.66 -13.63
CA GLN A 375 22.43 -11.03 -12.62
C GLN A 375 23.40 -10.08 -13.33
N GLY A 376 23.30 -8.78 -13.02
CA GLY A 376 24.25 -7.78 -13.50
C GLY A 376 25.62 -7.92 -12.86
#